data_dceea8402390bd8042f82387e1db868d
#
_entry.id   dceea8402390bd8042f82387e1db868d
#
_cell.length_a   1.000
_cell.length_b   1.000
_cell.length_c   1.000
_cell.angle_alpha   90.00
_cell.angle_beta   90.00
_cell.angle_gamma   90.00
#
_symmetry.space_group_name_H-M   'P 1'
#
loop_
_entity.id
_entity.type
_entity.pdbx_description
1 polymer ?
#
loop_
_entity_poly.entity_id
_entity_poly.type
_entity_poly.pdbx_seq_one_letter_code
_entity_poly.pdbx_strand_id
1 'polypeptide(L)'
;MFLFVGERFWGRASGVTYTDLSLIDCEFNSCGVERDTGDPRNHIERISVMGAAQLNCSIADALIRDVTIQDLRKLGSAPLFLWGCLFERVTLSGRISAIKINQTVGLPNAPADRQRVHNSGAIEFYSSSDWALDISQAEFPGGVTFDAIPGDKVRRDPDRQVIVSRAGLARSDWRAIDFDGTAIDYALSWFEQEGLFDSVVLAERSDRKWAKRDHAVLRRLCDAGIGLA
;
A
#
# COMPACT_ATOMS: atom_id res chain seq x y z
N MET A 1 15.76 -19.13 9.56
CA MET A 1 15.48 -17.69 9.63
C MET A 1 16.78 -16.97 9.94
N PHE A 2 17.17 -16.02 9.11
CA PHE A 2 18.39 -15.21 9.30
C PHE A 2 18.02 -13.91 10.03
N LEU A 3 18.79 -13.53 11.03
CA LEU A 3 18.58 -12.31 11.82
C LEU A 3 19.63 -11.25 11.47
N PHE A 4 19.17 -10.04 11.19
CA PHE A 4 19.98 -8.83 11.01
C PHE A 4 19.51 -7.77 12.02
N VAL A 5 20.44 -7.16 12.72
CA VAL A 5 20.16 -6.14 13.74
C VAL A 5 21.05 -4.92 13.50
N GLY A 6 20.43 -3.75 13.32
CA GLY A 6 21.16 -2.49 13.14
C GLY A 6 21.95 -2.38 11.82
N GLU A 7 21.70 -3.29 10.87
CA GLU A 7 22.44 -3.34 9.62
C GLU A 7 21.95 -2.27 8.63
N ARG A 8 22.85 -1.87 7.74
CA ARG A 8 22.55 -0.95 6.65
C ARG A 8 22.65 -1.64 5.31
N PHE A 9 21.62 -1.46 4.49
CA PHE A 9 21.52 -2.05 3.17
C PHE A 9 21.42 -0.97 2.09
N TRP A 10 22.01 -1.24 0.94
CA TRP A 10 21.90 -0.42 -0.26
C TRP A 10 22.07 -1.30 -1.50
N GLY A 11 21.57 -0.82 -2.62
CA GLY A 11 21.71 -1.48 -3.93
C GLY A 11 20.39 -1.87 -4.56
N ARG A 12 20.51 -2.47 -5.74
CA ARG A 12 19.38 -2.93 -6.54
C ARG A 12 19.46 -4.41 -6.81
N ALA A 13 18.31 -5.06 -6.94
CA ALA A 13 18.17 -6.47 -7.24
C ALA A 13 16.99 -6.71 -8.18
N SER A 14 17.07 -7.74 -9.00
CA SER A 14 16.03 -8.18 -9.93
C SER A 14 15.94 -9.70 -9.94
N GLY A 15 14.70 -10.23 -10.11
CA GLY A 15 14.48 -11.68 -10.16
C GLY A 15 14.83 -12.42 -8.87
N VAL A 16 14.73 -11.75 -7.72
CA VAL A 16 15.21 -12.27 -6.44
C VAL A 16 14.11 -12.89 -5.59
N THR A 17 14.54 -13.82 -4.74
CA THR A 17 13.71 -14.37 -3.66
C THR A 17 14.38 -14.08 -2.32
N TYR A 18 13.74 -13.25 -1.51
CA TYR A 18 14.12 -13.02 -0.11
C TYR A 18 13.16 -13.77 0.78
N THR A 19 13.68 -14.61 1.65
CA THR A 19 12.85 -15.45 2.50
C THR A 19 13.46 -15.74 3.86
N ASP A 20 12.61 -15.95 4.85
CA ASP A 20 12.99 -16.36 6.21
C ASP A 20 13.97 -15.39 6.90
N LEU A 21 13.69 -14.08 6.80
CA LEU A 21 14.50 -13.02 7.38
C LEU A 21 13.81 -12.36 8.58
N SER A 22 14.61 -11.97 9.56
CA SER A 22 14.20 -11.06 10.64
C SER A 22 15.14 -9.84 10.63
N LEU A 23 14.56 -8.65 10.49
CA LEU A 23 15.26 -7.38 10.31
C LEU A 23 14.85 -6.45 11.45
N ILE A 24 15.76 -6.15 12.36
CA ILE A 24 15.50 -5.31 13.53
C ILE A 24 16.37 -4.06 13.47
N ASP A 25 15.73 -2.88 13.57
CA ASP A 25 16.40 -1.57 13.55
C ASP A 25 17.33 -1.36 12.34
N CYS A 26 17.03 -2.01 11.21
CA CYS A 26 17.82 -1.92 9.99
C CYS A 26 17.53 -0.65 9.20
N GLU A 27 18.50 -0.19 8.41
CA GLU A 27 18.38 0.95 7.53
C GLU A 27 18.52 0.52 6.08
N PHE A 28 17.57 0.92 5.24
CA PHE A 28 17.56 0.70 3.79
C PHE A 28 17.76 2.04 3.09
N ASN A 29 18.85 2.19 2.35
CA ASN A 29 19.18 3.44 1.66
C ASN A 29 19.33 3.18 0.16
N SER A 30 18.48 3.84 -0.64
CA SER A 30 18.47 3.70 -2.10
C SER A 30 18.39 2.24 -2.56
N CYS A 31 17.65 1.42 -1.78
CA CYS A 31 17.38 0.05 -2.14
C CYS A 31 16.26 -0.03 -3.17
N GLY A 32 16.50 -0.81 -4.24
CA GLY A 32 15.52 -1.11 -5.27
C GLY A 32 15.38 -2.61 -5.47
N VAL A 33 14.14 -3.11 -5.43
CA VAL A 33 13.81 -4.45 -5.94
C VAL A 33 12.93 -4.21 -7.16
N GLU A 34 13.50 -4.43 -8.33
CA GLU A 34 12.85 -4.19 -9.62
C GLU A 34 12.82 -5.51 -10.39
N ARG A 35 12.03 -5.57 -11.45
CA ARG A 35 12.01 -6.74 -12.32
C ARG A 35 12.47 -6.36 -13.72
N ASP A 36 13.64 -6.79 -14.10
CA ASP A 36 14.16 -6.61 -15.45
C ASP A 36 13.44 -7.51 -16.47
N THR A 37 13.56 -7.16 -17.74
CA THR A 37 12.95 -7.93 -18.82
C THR A 37 13.56 -9.34 -18.88
N GLY A 38 12.69 -10.35 -18.78
CA GLY A 38 13.11 -11.76 -18.80
C GLY A 38 13.35 -12.38 -17.42
N ASP A 39 13.46 -11.58 -16.37
CA ASP A 39 13.60 -12.09 -15.01
C ASP A 39 12.29 -12.64 -14.45
N PRO A 40 12.35 -13.62 -13.53
CA PRO A 40 11.18 -14.07 -12.81
C PRO A 40 10.63 -12.96 -11.91
N ARG A 41 9.39 -13.11 -11.46
CA ARG A 41 8.81 -12.20 -10.45
C ARG A 41 9.63 -12.27 -9.17
N ASN A 42 9.84 -11.11 -8.54
CA ASN A 42 10.46 -11.04 -7.24
C ASN A 42 9.54 -11.66 -6.16
N HIS A 43 10.13 -12.36 -5.21
CA HIS A 43 9.43 -12.94 -4.07
C HIS A 43 10.01 -12.42 -2.76
N ILE A 44 9.15 -11.92 -1.87
CA ILE A 44 9.50 -11.43 -0.53
C ILE A 44 8.57 -12.17 0.44
N GLU A 45 9.10 -13.20 1.10
CA GLU A 45 8.24 -14.14 1.82
C GLU A 45 8.78 -14.46 3.22
N ARG A 46 7.89 -14.60 4.20
CA ARG A 46 8.23 -14.96 5.59
C ARG A 46 9.29 -14.06 6.20
N ILE A 47 9.05 -12.74 6.10
CA ILE A 47 9.95 -11.72 6.61
C ILE A 47 9.29 -10.95 7.74
N SER A 48 10.05 -10.72 8.81
CA SER A 48 9.67 -9.84 9.90
C SER A 48 10.59 -8.60 9.90
N VAL A 49 9.98 -7.42 9.93
CA VAL A 49 10.69 -6.13 9.98
C VAL A 49 10.21 -5.36 11.19
N MET A 50 11.13 -4.91 12.05
CA MET A 50 10.81 -4.13 13.24
C MET A 50 11.74 -2.92 13.34
N GLY A 51 11.17 -1.72 13.54
CA GLY A 51 11.93 -0.49 13.79
C GLY A 51 12.76 0.02 12.61
N ALA A 52 12.56 -0.53 11.42
CA ALA A 52 13.39 -0.20 10.26
C ALA A 52 13.20 1.24 9.77
N ALA A 53 14.20 1.72 9.05
CA ALA A 53 14.17 3.02 8.38
C ALA A 53 14.47 2.88 6.88
N GLN A 54 13.83 3.71 6.05
CA GLN A 54 14.07 3.73 4.61
C GLN A 54 14.36 5.13 4.10
N LEU A 55 15.22 5.22 3.08
CA LEU A 55 15.53 6.41 2.31
C LEU A 55 15.53 6.07 0.83
N ASN A 56 14.61 6.65 0.07
CA ASN A 56 14.53 6.51 -1.40
C ASN A 56 14.46 5.04 -1.87
N CYS A 57 13.64 4.21 -1.22
CA CYS A 57 13.49 2.81 -1.57
C CYS A 57 12.25 2.55 -2.41
N SER A 58 12.33 1.52 -3.26
CA SER A 58 11.21 1.04 -4.08
C SER A 58 11.21 -0.48 -4.21
N ILE A 59 10.01 -1.05 -4.35
CA ILE A 59 9.81 -2.46 -4.70
C ILE A 59 8.85 -2.48 -5.88
N ALA A 60 9.20 -3.19 -6.93
CA ALA A 60 8.38 -3.31 -8.13
C ALA A 60 8.19 -4.77 -8.55
N ASP A 61 6.95 -5.08 -9.01
CA ASP A 61 6.54 -6.38 -9.54
C ASP A 61 6.97 -7.56 -8.65
N ALA A 62 6.66 -7.45 -7.35
CA ALA A 62 6.96 -8.47 -6.36
C ALA A 62 5.68 -9.13 -5.83
N LEU A 63 5.78 -10.41 -5.49
CA LEU A 63 4.84 -11.07 -4.59
C LEU A 63 5.37 -10.94 -3.16
N ILE A 64 4.60 -10.29 -2.30
CA ILE A 64 4.92 -10.06 -0.88
C ILE A 64 3.95 -10.91 -0.06
N ARG A 65 4.47 -11.95 0.62
CA ARG A 65 3.67 -12.95 1.31
C ARG A 65 4.19 -13.25 2.71
N ASP A 66 3.28 -13.39 3.68
CA ASP A 66 3.63 -13.72 5.06
C ASP A 66 4.69 -12.75 5.65
N VAL A 67 4.48 -11.44 5.44
CA VAL A 67 5.41 -10.38 5.87
C VAL A 67 4.77 -9.56 6.99
N THR A 68 5.53 -9.29 8.03
CA THR A 68 5.12 -8.37 9.10
C THR A 68 6.06 -7.17 9.14
N ILE A 69 5.50 -5.96 9.20
CA ILE A 69 6.27 -4.72 9.32
C ILE A 69 5.71 -3.93 10.51
N GLN A 70 6.55 -3.73 11.50
CA GLN A 70 6.23 -2.90 12.66
C GLN A 70 7.17 -1.70 12.71
N ASP A 71 6.62 -0.49 12.82
CA ASP A 71 7.36 0.76 12.94
C ASP A 71 8.37 0.99 11.80
N LEU A 72 7.87 1.43 10.65
CA LEU A 72 8.71 1.80 9.51
C LEU A 72 8.87 3.32 9.43
N ARG A 73 10.09 3.80 9.53
CA ARG A 73 10.43 5.23 9.44
C ARG A 73 10.94 5.60 8.05
N LYS A 74 10.65 6.81 7.60
CA LYS A 74 11.33 7.40 6.44
C LYS A 74 12.39 8.40 6.90
N LEU A 75 13.56 8.38 6.29
CA LEU A 75 14.66 9.29 6.58
C LEU A 75 14.68 10.53 5.66
N GLY A 76 13.96 10.49 4.55
CA GLY A 76 13.85 11.59 3.59
C GLY A 76 12.41 12.03 3.35
N SER A 77 12.18 12.75 2.24
CA SER A 77 10.84 13.20 1.84
C SER A 77 10.05 12.16 1.07
N ALA A 78 10.72 11.25 0.34
CA ALA A 78 10.07 10.25 -0.50
C ALA A 78 9.39 9.15 0.33
N PRO A 79 8.16 8.74 -0.04
CA PRO A 79 7.53 7.55 0.52
C PRO A 79 8.28 6.28 0.06
N LEU A 80 7.99 5.16 0.72
CA LEU A 80 8.29 3.85 0.15
C LEU A 80 7.33 3.59 -1.01
N PHE A 81 7.86 3.35 -2.20
CA PHE A 81 7.05 3.03 -3.38
C PHE A 81 6.96 1.52 -3.59
N LEU A 82 5.73 1.03 -3.75
CA LEU A 82 5.41 -0.36 -4.08
C LEU A 82 4.63 -0.35 -5.41
N TRP A 83 5.30 -0.77 -6.49
CA TRP A 83 4.78 -0.71 -7.86
C TRP A 83 4.37 -2.10 -8.36
N GLY A 84 3.11 -2.30 -8.69
CA GLY A 84 2.63 -3.58 -9.23
C GLY A 84 2.94 -4.78 -8.32
N CYS A 85 2.99 -4.57 -7.01
CA CYS A 85 3.18 -5.65 -6.05
C CYS A 85 1.85 -6.35 -5.75
N LEU A 86 1.93 -7.66 -5.52
CA LEU A 86 0.82 -8.47 -5.01
C LEU A 86 1.08 -8.78 -3.53
N PHE A 87 0.03 -8.75 -2.73
CA PHE A 87 0.11 -8.94 -1.28
C PHE A 87 -0.72 -10.13 -0.83
N GLU A 88 -0.18 -10.95 0.04
CA GLU A 88 -0.89 -12.05 0.68
C GLU A 88 -0.41 -12.22 2.11
N ARG A 89 -1.32 -12.05 3.06
CA ARG A 89 -1.05 -12.12 4.50
C ARG A 89 0.10 -11.21 4.97
N VAL A 90 0.01 -9.94 4.57
CA VAL A 90 0.97 -8.90 4.98
C VAL A 90 0.36 -8.08 6.11
N THR A 91 1.08 -7.88 7.20
CA THR A 91 0.64 -7.08 8.34
C THR A 91 1.51 -5.85 8.52
N LEU A 92 0.88 -4.68 8.59
CA LEU A 92 1.51 -3.43 8.97
C LEU A 92 0.99 -3.01 10.35
N SER A 93 1.89 -2.65 11.27
CA SER A 93 1.51 -2.23 12.62
C SER A 93 2.41 -1.12 13.15
N GLY A 94 1.93 -0.42 14.18
CA GLY A 94 2.65 0.72 14.74
C GLY A 94 2.71 1.90 13.78
N ARG A 95 3.75 2.71 13.89
CA ARG A 95 3.92 3.94 13.10
C ARG A 95 4.58 3.62 11.76
N ILE A 96 3.77 3.62 10.70
CA ILE A 96 4.21 3.37 9.33
C ILE A 96 4.32 4.71 8.59
N SER A 97 5.52 5.12 8.23
CA SER A 97 5.73 6.32 7.40
C SER A 97 5.08 6.18 6.03
N ALA A 98 5.03 7.27 5.27
CA ALA A 98 4.32 7.29 3.98
C ALA A 98 4.72 6.13 3.06
N ILE A 99 3.71 5.39 2.61
CA ILE A 99 3.80 4.31 1.62
C ILE A 99 2.89 4.65 0.45
N LYS A 100 3.32 4.31 -0.76
CA LYS A 100 2.48 4.34 -1.96
C LYS A 100 2.43 2.96 -2.59
N ILE A 101 1.26 2.35 -2.55
CA ILE A 101 0.98 1.05 -3.16
C ILE A 101 0.20 1.33 -4.46
N ASN A 102 0.89 1.22 -5.59
CA ASN A 102 0.32 1.53 -6.90
C ASN A 102 0.17 0.26 -7.74
N GLN A 103 -0.88 0.19 -8.54
CA GLN A 103 -1.13 -0.92 -9.48
C GLN A 103 -0.21 -0.92 -10.70
N THR A 104 0.44 0.21 -10.99
CA THR A 104 1.32 0.34 -12.16
C THR A 104 2.55 -0.54 -12.03
N VAL A 105 2.85 -1.34 -13.06
CA VAL A 105 4.06 -2.16 -13.14
C VAL A 105 5.14 -1.41 -13.90
N GLY A 106 6.23 -1.15 -13.22
CA GLY A 106 7.42 -0.56 -13.81
C GLY A 106 7.39 0.96 -13.91
N LEU A 107 8.50 1.48 -14.38
CA LEU A 107 8.71 2.89 -14.65
C LEU A 107 7.91 3.33 -15.90
N PRO A 108 7.79 4.65 -16.19
CA PRO A 108 6.91 5.23 -17.20
C PRO A 108 6.97 4.66 -18.62
N ASN A 109 7.90 3.77 -18.92
CA ASN A 109 8.13 3.16 -20.22
C ASN A 109 7.88 1.64 -20.28
N ALA A 110 7.22 1.06 -19.26
CA ALA A 110 6.86 -0.36 -19.34
C ALA A 110 5.91 -0.61 -20.52
N PRO A 111 6.10 -1.70 -21.29
CA PRO A 111 5.18 -2.03 -22.37
C PRO A 111 3.73 -2.13 -21.91
N ALA A 112 2.79 -1.61 -22.70
CA ALA A 112 1.36 -1.60 -22.34
C ALA A 112 0.79 -3.01 -22.12
N ASP A 113 1.31 -4.02 -22.79
CA ASP A 113 0.94 -5.42 -22.60
C ASP A 113 1.36 -5.96 -21.23
N ARG A 114 2.49 -5.53 -20.68
CA ARG A 114 2.94 -5.89 -19.33
C ARG A 114 1.94 -5.43 -18.27
N GLN A 115 1.45 -4.21 -18.36
CA GLN A 115 0.42 -3.69 -17.45
C GLN A 115 -0.87 -4.51 -17.54
N ARG A 116 -1.34 -4.80 -18.75
CA ARG A 116 -2.55 -5.60 -18.97
C ARG A 116 -2.42 -7.02 -18.39
N VAL A 117 -1.29 -7.69 -18.62
CA VAL A 117 -1.01 -9.02 -18.08
C VAL A 117 -0.98 -8.96 -16.55
N HIS A 118 -0.32 -7.95 -15.98
CA HIS A 118 -0.30 -7.76 -14.53
C HIS A 118 -1.71 -7.57 -13.96
N ASN A 119 -2.52 -6.68 -14.55
CA ASN A 119 -3.87 -6.39 -14.07
C ASN A 119 -4.76 -7.65 -14.08
N SER A 120 -4.72 -8.44 -15.16
CA SER A 120 -5.45 -9.71 -15.24
C SER A 120 -4.97 -10.71 -14.18
N GLY A 121 -3.66 -10.84 -14.00
CA GLY A 121 -3.08 -11.72 -12.98
C GLY A 121 -3.38 -11.26 -11.56
N ALA A 122 -3.44 -9.95 -11.30
CA ALA A 122 -3.81 -9.41 -9.99
C ALA A 122 -5.28 -9.71 -9.64
N ILE A 123 -6.19 -9.56 -10.60
CA ILE A 123 -7.61 -9.91 -10.41
C ILE A 123 -7.75 -11.40 -10.07
N GLU A 124 -7.11 -12.28 -10.84
CA GLU A 124 -7.12 -13.73 -10.60
C GLU A 124 -6.53 -14.07 -9.22
N PHE A 125 -5.37 -13.50 -8.88
CA PHE A 125 -4.70 -13.71 -7.61
C PHE A 125 -5.59 -13.34 -6.42
N TYR A 126 -6.18 -12.14 -6.41
CA TYR A 126 -7.02 -11.71 -5.30
C TYR A 126 -8.37 -12.40 -5.26
N SER A 127 -8.87 -12.96 -6.36
CA SER A 127 -10.10 -13.75 -6.34
C SER A 127 -9.99 -15.03 -5.50
N SER A 128 -8.78 -15.59 -5.41
CA SER A 128 -8.47 -16.80 -4.63
C SER A 128 -7.83 -16.51 -3.26
N SER A 129 -7.42 -15.28 -2.99
CA SER A 129 -6.77 -14.91 -1.73
C SER A 129 -7.81 -14.73 -0.62
N ASP A 130 -7.50 -15.20 0.60
CA ASP A 130 -8.32 -14.96 1.80
C ASP A 130 -8.24 -13.48 2.20
N TRP A 131 -7.04 -13.00 2.49
CA TRP A 131 -6.77 -11.59 2.76
C TRP A 131 -5.37 -11.19 2.27
N ALA A 132 -5.25 -9.92 1.91
CA ALA A 132 -4.02 -9.37 1.34
C ALA A 132 -3.19 -8.61 2.40
N LEU A 133 -3.83 -7.67 3.09
CA LEU A 133 -3.16 -6.72 3.96
C LEU A 133 -3.96 -6.55 5.25
N ASP A 134 -3.26 -6.54 6.40
CA ASP A 134 -3.82 -6.15 7.70
C ASP A 134 -3.16 -4.84 8.14
N ILE A 135 -3.98 -3.80 8.28
CA ILE A 135 -3.56 -2.47 8.71
C ILE A 135 -4.31 -2.00 9.96
N SER A 136 -5.06 -2.90 10.60
CA SER A 136 -5.93 -2.58 11.75
C SER A 136 -5.16 -1.93 12.91
N GLN A 137 -3.87 -2.20 13.03
CA GLN A 137 -3.00 -1.64 14.08
C GLN A 137 -1.97 -0.64 13.53
N ALA A 138 -2.15 -0.16 12.29
CA ALA A 138 -1.20 0.75 11.66
C ALA A 138 -1.62 2.22 11.78
N GLU A 139 -0.64 3.09 11.98
CA GLU A 139 -0.75 4.54 11.93
C GLU A 139 0.06 5.09 10.76
N PHE A 140 -0.58 5.93 9.92
CA PHE A 140 0.03 6.49 8.71
C PHE A 140 0.23 8.01 8.83
N PRO A 141 1.26 8.50 9.51
CA PRO A 141 1.44 9.94 9.69
C PRO A 141 1.65 10.69 8.36
N GLY A 142 2.30 10.06 7.39
CA GLY A 142 2.54 10.62 6.07
C GLY A 142 1.49 10.27 5.02
N GLY A 143 0.44 9.52 5.39
CA GLY A 143 -0.56 9.00 4.48
C GLY A 143 -0.15 7.70 3.78
N VAL A 144 -1.11 7.08 3.15
CA VAL A 144 -0.97 5.82 2.40
C VAL A 144 -1.97 5.78 1.25
N THR A 145 -1.62 5.10 0.17
CA THR A 145 -2.54 4.73 -0.92
C THR A 145 -2.59 3.22 -1.05
N PHE A 146 -3.77 2.68 -1.36
CA PHE A 146 -4.03 1.23 -1.48
C PHE A 146 -4.54 0.85 -2.87
N ASP A 147 -4.19 1.60 -3.91
CA ASP A 147 -4.78 1.50 -5.25
C ASP A 147 -4.61 0.11 -5.90
N ALA A 148 -3.64 -0.68 -5.45
CA ALA A 148 -3.33 -2.00 -5.99
C ALA A 148 -3.94 -3.17 -5.20
N ILE A 149 -4.80 -2.90 -4.22
CA ILE A 149 -5.38 -3.94 -3.35
C ILE A 149 -6.89 -3.79 -3.28
N PRO A 150 -7.69 -4.86 -3.52
CA PRO A 150 -9.13 -4.80 -3.32
C PRO A 150 -9.46 -4.47 -1.85
N GLY A 151 -10.37 -3.53 -1.62
CA GLY A 151 -10.68 -3.07 -0.27
C GLY A 151 -11.26 -4.16 0.63
N ASP A 152 -11.99 -5.12 0.08
CA ASP A 152 -12.53 -6.29 0.78
C ASP A 152 -11.45 -7.30 1.22
N LYS A 153 -10.23 -7.21 0.69
CA LYS A 153 -9.07 -8.01 1.09
C LYS A 153 -8.19 -7.32 2.13
N VAL A 154 -8.60 -6.16 2.62
CA VAL A 154 -7.87 -5.39 3.64
C VAL A 154 -8.57 -5.50 5.00
N ARG A 155 -7.86 -6.05 5.98
CA ARG A 155 -8.25 -6.00 7.40
C ARG A 155 -7.88 -4.63 7.96
N ARG A 156 -8.82 -3.97 8.62
CA ARG A 156 -8.72 -2.55 8.96
C ARG A 156 -9.35 -2.20 10.31
N ASP A 157 -9.02 -1.03 10.83
CA ASP A 157 -9.72 -0.39 11.93
C ASP A 157 -10.91 0.45 11.37
N PRO A 158 -12.16 0.06 11.62
CA PRO A 158 -13.33 0.75 11.05
C PRO A 158 -13.47 2.19 11.54
N ASP A 159 -12.89 2.55 12.67
CA ASP A 159 -12.97 3.92 13.19
C ASP A 159 -12.07 4.90 12.43
N ARG A 160 -11.00 4.42 11.81
CA ARG A 160 -9.95 5.24 11.18
C ARG A 160 -9.75 4.97 9.68
N GLN A 161 -10.35 3.90 9.18
CA GLN A 161 -10.13 3.36 7.85
C GLN A 161 -11.46 2.95 7.24
N VAL A 162 -11.78 3.47 6.07
CA VAL A 162 -13.10 3.32 5.43
C VAL A 162 -12.92 2.61 4.09
N ILE A 163 -13.78 1.62 3.80
CA ILE A 163 -13.89 1.04 2.46
C ILE A 163 -14.85 1.87 1.63
N VAL A 164 -14.40 2.29 0.45
CA VAL A 164 -15.22 2.92 -0.57
C VAL A 164 -15.36 1.98 -1.75
N SER A 165 -16.61 1.81 -2.22
CA SER A 165 -16.90 0.98 -3.40
C SER A 165 -17.30 1.82 -4.61
N ARG A 166 -17.05 1.30 -5.82
CA ARG A 166 -17.55 1.91 -7.06
C ARG A 166 -19.06 2.10 -7.03
N ALA A 167 -19.79 1.11 -6.51
CA ALA A 167 -21.22 1.19 -6.40
C ALA A 167 -21.67 2.27 -5.40
N GLY A 168 -20.91 2.52 -4.34
CA GLY A 168 -21.13 3.63 -3.40
C GLY A 168 -20.93 4.99 -4.08
N LEU A 169 -19.84 5.16 -4.80
CA LEU A 169 -19.56 6.39 -5.56
C LEU A 169 -20.64 6.68 -6.61
N ALA A 170 -21.05 5.67 -7.37
CA ALA A 170 -22.02 5.82 -8.44
C ALA A 170 -23.44 6.19 -7.98
N ARG A 171 -23.80 5.89 -6.71
CA ARG A 171 -25.11 6.19 -6.15
C ARG A 171 -25.22 7.58 -5.48
N SER A 172 -24.14 8.30 -5.39
CA SER A 172 -24.05 9.54 -4.62
C SER A 172 -23.33 10.64 -5.42
N ASP A 173 -23.67 11.88 -5.11
CA ASP A 173 -22.90 13.03 -5.56
C ASP A 173 -21.74 13.29 -4.59
N TRP A 174 -20.76 12.39 -4.59
CA TRP A 174 -19.63 12.48 -3.69
C TRP A 174 -18.80 13.76 -3.88
N ARG A 175 -18.86 14.38 -5.07
CA ARG A 175 -18.16 15.63 -5.37
C ARG A 175 -18.74 16.84 -4.66
N ALA A 176 -19.97 16.74 -4.17
CA ALA A 176 -20.59 17.78 -3.33
C ALA A 176 -20.11 17.74 -1.87
N ILE A 177 -19.36 16.71 -1.46
CA ILE A 177 -18.81 16.62 -0.11
C ILE A 177 -17.70 17.66 0.07
N ASP A 178 -17.74 18.37 1.20
CA ASP A 178 -16.63 19.22 1.60
C ASP A 178 -15.45 18.35 2.10
N PHE A 179 -14.39 18.32 1.33
CA PHE A 179 -13.15 17.57 1.65
C PHE A 179 -12.18 18.34 2.55
N ASP A 180 -12.51 19.55 2.99
CA ASP A 180 -11.71 20.35 3.94
C ASP A 180 -10.20 20.45 3.56
N GLY A 181 -9.90 20.47 2.27
CA GLY A 181 -8.54 20.55 1.72
C GLY A 181 -7.67 19.30 2.03
N THR A 182 -8.30 18.17 2.31
CA THR A 182 -7.61 16.87 2.40
C THR A 182 -7.26 16.34 1.01
N ALA A 183 -6.45 15.30 0.90
CA ALA A 183 -6.15 14.63 -0.36
C ALA A 183 -7.13 13.48 -0.68
N ILE A 184 -8.23 13.35 0.07
CA ILE A 184 -9.19 12.25 -0.08
C ILE A 184 -9.98 12.41 -1.38
N ASP A 185 -10.33 13.63 -1.78
CA ASP A 185 -10.95 13.94 -3.06
C ASP A 185 -10.12 13.45 -4.26
N TYR A 186 -8.82 13.68 -4.20
CA TYR A 186 -7.90 13.17 -5.22
C TYR A 186 -7.85 11.64 -5.23
N ALA A 187 -7.77 11.01 -4.05
CA ALA A 187 -7.77 9.55 -3.95
C ALA A 187 -9.05 8.92 -4.51
N LEU A 188 -10.22 9.53 -4.25
CA LEU A 188 -11.50 9.09 -4.81
C LEU A 188 -11.57 9.28 -6.33
N SER A 189 -11.11 10.44 -6.83
CA SER A 189 -11.04 10.71 -8.27
C SER A 189 -10.16 9.71 -9.00
N TRP A 190 -8.99 9.41 -8.43
CA TRP A 190 -8.08 8.41 -8.96
C TRP A 190 -8.71 7.01 -8.96
N PHE A 191 -9.30 6.61 -7.85
CA PHE A 191 -9.99 5.31 -7.74
C PHE A 191 -11.13 5.17 -8.76
N GLU A 192 -11.93 6.21 -8.95
CA GLU A 192 -13.03 6.20 -9.92
C GLU A 192 -12.53 6.02 -11.36
N GLN A 193 -11.42 6.68 -11.73
CA GLN A 193 -10.90 6.71 -13.10
C GLN A 193 -10.00 5.51 -13.39
N GLU A 194 -9.09 5.19 -12.51
CA GLU A 194 -7.96 4.29 -12.74
C GLU A 194 -7.99 3.03 -11.87
N GLY A 195 -8.81 2.97 -10.83
CA GLY A 195 -8.85 1.83 -9.90
C GLY A 195 -9.11 0.51 -10.63
N LEU A 196 -8.36 -0.52 -10.29
CA LEU A 196 -8.48 -1.86 -10.89
C LEU A 196 -9.64 -2.67 -10.28
N PHE A 197 -9.93 -2.44 -9.00
CA PHE A 197 -10.86 -3.24 -8.20
C PHE A 197 -12.17 -2.49 -7.92
N ASP A 198 -13.16 -3.20 -7.39
CA ASP A 198 -14.48 -2.64 -7.08
C ASP A 198 -14.52 -1.85 -5.78
N SER A 199 -13.47 -1.94 -4.97
CA SER A 199 -13.37 -1.21 -3.71
C SER A 199 -11.93 -0.84 -3.38
N VAL A 200 -11.77 0.23 -2.59
CA VAL A 200 -10.48 0.71 -2.08
C VAL A 200 -10.61 1.09 -0.61
N VAL A 201 -9.52 0.99 0.14
CA VAL A 201 -9.47 1.52 1.50
C VAL A 201 -8.88 2.93 1.51
N LEU A 202 -9.55 3.82 2.23
CA LEU A 202 -9.05 5.13 2.61
C LEU A 202 -8.68 5.11 4.09
N ALA A 203 -7.49 5.59 4.44
CA ALA A 203 -7.02 5.68 5.81
C ALA A 203 -6.71 7.14 6.17
N GLU A 204 -7.10 7.55 7.38
CA GLU A 204 -6.73 8.87 7.89
C GLU A 204 -5.22 8.97 8.10
N ARG A 205 -4.67 10.16 7.91
CA ARG A 205 -3.31 10.47 8.33
C ARG A 205 -3.27 10.68 9.84
N SER A 206 -2.37 10.02 10.55
CA SER A 206 -2.23 10.15 12.00
C SER A 206 -1.41 11.39 12.44
N ASP A 207 -0.90 12.19 11.52
CA ASP A 207 -0.24 13.47 11.83
C ASP A 207 -1.23 14.49 12.40
N ARG A 208 -0.85 15.19 13.48
CA ARG A 208 -1.72 16.16 14.20
C ARG A 208 -2.34 17.22 13.29
N LYS A 209 -1.64 17.60 12.22
CA LYS A 209 -2.12 18.62 11.28
C LYS A 209 -3.32 18.15 10.49
N TRP A 210 -3.39 16.85 10.18
CA TRP A 210 -4.35 16.29 9.22
C TRP A 210 -5.38 15.36 9.87
N ALA A 211 -5.03 14.67 10.95
CA ALA A 211 -5.84 13.61 11.55
C ALA A 211 -7.32 14.00 11.73
N LYS A 212 -7.59 15.16 12.35
CA LYS A 212 -8.97 15.62 12.57
C LYS A 212 -9.75 15.87 11.28
N ARG A 213 -9.08 16.42 10.25
CA ARG A 213 -9.72 16.73 8.97
C ARG A 213 -10.00 15.46 8.19
N ASP A 214 -9.00 14.60 8.06
CA ASP A 214 -9.15 13.31 7.37
C ASP A 214 -10.26 12.48 8.04
N HIS A 215 -10.25 12.38 9.37
CA HIS A 215 -11.30 11.69 10.13
C HIS A 215 -12.69 12.26 9.84
N ALA A 216 -12.86 13.59 9.90
CA ALA A 216 -14.12 14.23 9.61
C ALA A 216 -14.63 13.96 8.19
N VAL A 217 -13.72 13.95 7.19
CA VAL A 217 -14.08 13.63 5.82
C VAL A 217 -14.47 12.16 5.68
N LEU A 218 -13.72 11.23 6.27
CA LEU A 218 -14.08 9.81 6.25
C LEU A 218 -15.46 9.56 6.88
N ARG A 219 -15.79 10.24 7.97
CA ARG A 219 -17.14 10.16 8.58
C ARG A 219 -18.21 10.71 7.65
N ARG A 220 -18.00 11.85 6.97
CA ARG A 220 -18.95 12.38 5.98
C ARG A 220 -19.19 11.38 4.83
N LEU A 221 -18.15 10.66 4.38
CA LEU A 221 -18.31 9.60 3.38
C LEU A 221 -19.19 8.45 3.87
N CYS A 222 -19.05 8.05 5.14
CA CYS A 222 -19.89 7.04 5.75
C CYS A 222 -21.34 7.53 5.90
N ASP A 223 -21.55 8.76 6.41
CA ASP A 223 -22.88 9.37 6.59
C ASP A 223 -23.61 9.53 5.26
N ALA A 224 -22.89 9.77 4.18
CA ALA A 224 -23.43 9.83 2.81
C ALA A 224 -23.66 8.45 2.16
N GLY A 225 -23.38 7.34 2.87
CA GLY A 225 -23.52 5.98 2.35
C GLY A 225 -22.54 5.61 1.25
N ILE A 226 -21.42 6.34 1.14
CA ILE A 226 -20.35 6.11 0.16
C ILE A 226 -19.31 5.16 0.73
N GLY A 227 -18.94 5.37 1.98
CA GLY A 227 -17.99 4.57 2.71
C GLY A 227 -18.67 3.62 3.69
N LEU A 228 -17.98 2.52 3.98
CA LEU A 228 -18.32 1.57 5.05
C LEU A 228 -17.22 1.63 6.10
N ALA A 229 -17.63 1.94 7.34
CA ALA A 229 -16.77 1.89 8.51
C ALA A 229 -16.52 0.45 8.97
#